data_95207d237b5df5c1898e8ea94b40377b
#
_entry.id   95207d237b5df5c1898e8ea94b40377b
#
_cell.length_a   1.000
_cell.length_b   1.000
_cell.length_c   1.000
_cell.angle_alpha   90.00
_cell.angle_beta   90.00
_cell.angle_gamma   90.00
#
_symmetry.space_group_name_H-M   'P 1'
#
loop_
_entity.id
_entity.type
_entity.pdbx_description
1 polymer ?
#
loop_
_entity_poly.entity_id
_entity_poly.type
_entity_poly.pdbx_seq_one_letter_code
_entity_poly.pdbx_strand_id
1 'polypeptide(L)'
;TLSLHDALPIYVCGNNPDCLGFEVEQGKFKIKGYEGPVLECDKCAEDMQLKTGRFGKYFGCTSDTCKNTRKLLKSGEAAPPKMDPVPMPDLACRKVEDHYILRDGAAGLFLAASKYPKNRETRSPQLAEILPYKDQIDKKYNFIFKGPTKDPDGNDVVIRFSRKTKEHYLTSEVDGKTTSWRLYYRKAKWQEEA
;
A
#
# COMPACT_ATOMS: atom_id res chain seq x y z
N THR A 1 -16.38 -24.90 -24.94
CA THR A 1 -16.38 -23.44 -25.12
C THR A 1 -16.69 -22.82 -23.78
N LEU A 2 -15.66 -22.53 -22.99
CA LEU A 2 -15.81 -21.74 -21.77
C LEU A 2 -16.28 -20.33 -22.19
N SER A 3 -17.38 -19.89 -21.60
CA SER A 3 -17.90 -18.55 -21.81
C SER A 3 -16.85 -17.54 -21.38
N LEU A 4 -16.58 -16.55 -22.21
CA LEU A 4 -15.67 -15.43 -21.92
C LEU A 4 -16.03 -14.67 -20.63
N HIS A 5 -17.18 -14.94 -20.03
CA HIS A 5 -17.67 -14.28 -18.82
C HIS A 5 -17.24 -14.98 -17.52
N ASP A 6 -16.86 -16.27 -17.61
CA ASP A 6 -16.43 -17.06 -16.45
C ASP A 6 -14.91 -17.21 -16.37
N ALA A 7 -14.20 -16.83 -17.42
CA ALA A 7 -12.75 -16.84 -17.43
C ALA A 7 -12.22 -15.48 -17.07
N LEU A 8 -11.43 -15.40 -16.02
CA LEU A 8 -10.64 -14.22 -15.73
C LEU A 8 -9.77 -13.89 -16.96
N PRO A 9 -9.69 -12.62 -17.41
CA PRO A 9 -9.04 -12.22 -18.68
C PRO A 9 -7.57 -12.62 -18.79
N ILE A 10 -6.95 -13.07 -17.72
CA ILE A 10 -5.59 -13.62 -17.67
C ILE A 10 -5.47 -15.01 -18.33
N TYR A 11 -6.56 -15.69 -18.60
CA TYR A 11 -6.57 -17.06 -19.13
C TYR A 11 -6.54 -17.10 -20.65
N VAL A 12 -6.66 -15.97 -21.28
CA VAL A 12 -6.71 -15.88 -22.72
C VAL A 12 -5.29 -15.72 -23.28
N CYS A 13 -4.46 -16.73 -23.10
CA CYS A 13 -3.42 -16.98 -24.09
C CYS A 13 -4.10 -17.66 -25.27
N GLY A 14 -4.14 -17.02 -26.44
CA GLY A 14 -4.72 -17.61 -27.67
C GLY A 14 -4.08 -18.94 -28.07
N ASN A 15 -2.94 -19.31 -27.50
CA ASN A 15 -2.21 -20.55 -27.72
C ASN A 15 -2.39 -21.56 -26.57
N ASN A 16 -3.36 -21.41 -25.70
CA ASN A 16 -3.69 -22.43 -24.71
C ASN A 16 -4.33 -23.63 -25.43
N PRO A 17 -3.86 -24.89 -25.28
CA PRO A 17 -2.99 -25.41 -24.22
C PRO A 17 -1.48 -25.36 -24.48
N ASP A 18 -1.02 -24.93 -25.63
CA ASP A 18 0.38 -25.03 -26.06
C ASP A 18 1.30 -23.92 -25.54
N CYS A 19 0.77 -22.97 -24.80
CA CYS A 19 1.56 -21.91 -24.17
C CYS A 19 1.85 -22.20 -22.70
N LEU A 20 2.83 -21.46 -22.15
CA LEU A 20 3.07 -21.36 -20.70
C LEU A 20 1.94 -20.58 -20.02
N GLY A 21 0.71 -21.12 -20.09
CA GLY A 21 -0.48 -20.55 -19.48
C GLY A 21 -0.71 -21.07 -18.07
N PHE A 22 -1.98 -21.30 -17.74
CA PHE A 22 -2.38 -21.87 -16.47
C PHE A 22 -2.74 -23.34 -16.60
N GLU A 23 -2.53 -24.08 -15.54
CA GLU A 23 -3.15 -25.36 -15.28
C GLU A 23 -4.00 -25.25 -14.00
N VAL A 24 -5.00 -26.11 -13.90
CA VAL A 24 -5.81 -26.23 -12.68
C VAL A 24 -5.37 -27.49 -11.97
N GLU A 25 -4.77 -27.34 -10.80
CA GLU A 25 -4.37 -28.45 -9.94
C GLU A 25 -5.15 -28.34 -8.64
N GLN A 26 -5.93 -29.39 -8.32
CA GLN A 26 -6.77 -29.46 -7.13
C GLN A 26 -7.71 -28.23 -6.93
N GLY A 27 -8.24 -27.69 -8.04
CA GLY A 27 -9.10 -26.51 -8.00
C GLY A 27 -8.37 -25.17 -7.86
N LYS A 28 -7.04 -25.17 -7.86
CA LYS A 28 -6.20 -23.97 -7.80
C LYS A 28 -5.56 -23.71 -9.16
N PHE A 29 -5.45 -22.43 -9.53
CA PHE A 29 -4.80 -22.02 -10.75
C PHE A 29 -3.29 -21.93 -10.55
N LYS A 30 -2.54 -22.70 -11.32
CA LYS A 30 -1.08 -22.71 -11.33
C LYS A 30 -0.58 -22.24 -12.69
N ILE A 31 0.41 -21.38 -12.73
CA ILE A 31 1.06 -20.97 -13.98
C ILE A 31 1.96 -22.12 -14.45
N LYS A 32 1.69 -22.66 -15.66
CA LYS A 32 2.50 -23.72 -16.23
C LYS A 32 3.96 -23.31 -16.34
N GLY A 33 4.86 -24.21 -15.91
CA GLY A 33 6.30 -23.97 -15.95
C GLY A 33 6.79 -22.86 -15.01
N TYR A 34 5.94 -22.38 -14.09
CA TYR A 34 6.38 -21.45 -13.07
C TYR A 34 6.91 -22.21 -11.85
N GLU A 35 8.21 -22.26 -11.74
CA GLU A 35 8.94 -22.77 -10.56
C GLU A 35 9.33 -21.64 -9.60
N GLY A 36 8.65 -20.50 -9.70
CA GLY A 36 8.97 -19.34 -8.90
C GLY A 36 8.62 -19.50 -7.41
N PRO A 37 9.04 -18.58 -6.57
CA PRO A 37 8.76 -18.62 -5.15
C PRO A 37 7.26 -18.59 -4.89
N VAL A 38 6.75 -19.61 -4.23
CA VAL A 38 5.40 -19.61 -3.66
C VAL A 38 5.50 -18.86 -2.34
N LEU A 39 4.67 -17.82 -2.19
CA LEU A 39 4.58 -17.05 -0.97
C LEU A 39 3.28 -17.38 -0.26
N GLU A 40 3.31 -17.45 1.04
CA GLU A 40 2.10 -17.51 1.84
C GLU A 40 1.40 -16.14 1.87
N CYS A 41 0.09 -16.16 1.69
CA CYS A 41 -0.73 -14.97 1.74
C CYS A 41 -0.86 -14.49 3.19
N ASP A 42 -0.45 -13.26 3.46
CA ASP A 42 -0.53 -12.62 4.77
C ASP A 42 -1.96 -12.40 5.29
N LYS A 43 -3.00 -12.66 4.46
CA LYS A 43 -4.40 -12.47 4.83
C LYS A 43 -5.20 -13.76 5.02
N CYS A 44 -4.87 -14.81 4.30
CA CYS A 44 -5.64 -16.06 4.34
C CYS A 44 -4.78 -17.34 4.38
N ALA A 45 -3.47 -17.19 4.48
CA ALA A 45 -2.48 -18.28 4.50
C ALA A 45 -2.47 -19.19 3.24
N GLU A 46 -3.27 -18.89 2.22
CA GLU A 46 -3.23 -19.59 0.93
C GLU A 46 -2.03 -19.11 0.10
N ASP A 47 -1.67 -19.87 -0.91
CA ASP A 47 -0.53 -19.56 -1.78
C ASP A 47 -0.74 -18.27 -2.58
N MET A 48 0.33 -17.50 -2.73
CA MET A 48 0.41 -16.40 -3.68
C MET A 48 1.33 -16.78 -4.84
N GLN A 49 0.88 -16.55 -6.06
CA GLN A 49 1.63 -16.82 -7.29
C GLN A 49 1.93 -15.54 -8.05
N LEU A 50 3.02 -15.55 -8.81
CA LEU A 50 3.37 -14.44 -9.69
C LEU A 50 2.38 -14.37 -10.84
N LYS A 51 1.73 -13.22 -10.98
CA LYS A 51 0.76 -12.90 -12.04
C LYS A 51 1.24 -11.68 -12.81
N THR A 52 0.80 -11.55 -14.06
CA THR A 52 1.04 -10.35 -14.88
C THR A 52 -0.23 -9.53 -14.95
N GLY A 53 -0.12 -8.23 -14.68
CA GLY A 53 -1.22 -7.29 -14.77
C GLY A 53 -0.86 -6.06 -15.59
N ARG A 54 -1.81 -5.14 -15.76
CA ARG A 54 -1.64 -3.89 -16.52
C ARG A 54 -0.39 -3.07 -16.10
N PHE A 55 -0.01 -3.15 -14.85
CA PHE A 55 1.10 -2.38 -14.28
C PHE A 55 2.35 -3.22 -14.04
N GLY A 56 2.46 -4.40 -14.67
CA GLY A 56 3.59 -5.32 -14.55
C GLY A 56 3.30 -6.52 -13.66
N LYS A 57 4.36 -7.23 -13.29
CA LYS A 57 4.28 -8.47 -12.51
C LYS A 57 3.98 -8.18 -11.03
N TYR A 58 3.18 -9.03 -10.41
CA TYR A 58 2.82 -8.97 -8.99
C TYR A 58 2.47 -10.35 -8.45
N PHE A 59 2.59 -10.56 -7.15
CA PHE A 59 2.08 -11.75 -6.48
C PHE A 59 0.61 -11.57 -6.16
N GLY A 60 -0.23 -12.51 -6.58
CA GLY A 60 -1.66 -12.53 -6.31
C GLY A 60 -2.06 -13.80 -5.60
N CYS A 61 -2.90 -13.68 -4.57
CA CYS A 61 -3.45 -14.83 -3.86
C CYS A 61 -4.23 -15.74 -4.83
N THR A 62 -4.15 -17.05 -4.60
CA THR A 62 -4.84 -18.07 -5.39
C THR A 62 -6.25 -18.35 -4.90
N SER A 63 -6.60 -17.89 -3.69
CA SER A 63 -7.95 -18.04 -3.14
C SER A 63 -8.95 -17.16 -3.89
N ASP A 64 -10.09 -17.72 -4.25
CA ASP A 64 -11.17 -17.01 -4.96
C ASP A 64 -11.80 -15.89 -4.13
N THR A 65 -11.80 -16.04 -2.81
CA THR A 65 -12.37 -15.07 -1.87
C THR A 65 -11.36 -13.99 -1.44
N CYS A 66 -10.07 -14.31 -1.49
CA CYS A 66 -9.00 -13.40 -1.09
C CYS A 66 -8.38 -12.73 -2.31
N LYS A 67 -8.59 -11.43 -2.45
CA LYS A 67 -8.02 -10.64 -3.55
C LYS A 67 -6.71 -9.94 -3.16
N ASN A 68 -5.98 -10.50 -2.20
CA ASN A 68 -4.73 -9.91 -1.75
C ASN A 68 -3.65 -9.96 -2.83
N THR A 69 -2.90 -8.87 -2.96
CA THR A 69 -1.81 -8.75 -3.94
C THR A 69 -0.59 -8.09 -3.33
N ARG A 70 0.60 -8.57 -3.71
CA ARG A 70 1.89 -7.97 -3.33
C ARG A 70 2.68 -7.65 -4.59
N LYS A 71 3.25 -6.46 -4.64
CA LYS A 71 4.05 -6.03 -5.78
C LYS A 71 5.37 -6.82 -5.85
N LEU A 72 5.81 -7.16 -7.07
CA LEU A 72 7.17 -7.64 -7.29
C LEU A 72 8.15 -6.46 -7.25
N LEU A 73 9.14 -6.54 -6.38
CA LEU A 73 10.24 -5.57 -6.31
C LEU A 73 11.27 -5.83 -7.43
N LYS A 74 12.11 -4.85 -7.69
CA LYS A 74 13.23 -5.00 -8.65
C LYS A 74 14.26 -6.04 -8.20
N SER A 75 14.35 -6.34 -6.91
CA SER A 75 15.17 -7.41 -6.34
C SER A 75 14.66 -8.82 -6.67
N GLY A 76 13.46 -8.96 -7.24
CA GLY A 76 12.81 -10.27 -7.44
C GLY A 76 11.96 -10.72 -6.25
N GLU A 77 11.97 -9.99 -5.16
CA GLU A 77 11.21 -10.29 -3.94
C GLU A 77 9.81 -9.68 -3.96
N ALA A 78 8.90 -10.24 -3.16
CA ALA A 78 7.61 -9.62 -2.93
C ALA A 78 7.74 -8.40 -2.01
N ALA A 79 7.05 -7.32 -2.36
CA ALA A 79 6.93 -6.18 -1.46
C ALA A 79 6.35 -6.62 -0.10
N PRO A 80 6.72 -5.98 1.01
CA PRO A 80 6.13 -6.28 2.30
C PRO A 80 4.60 -6.11 2.27
N PRO A 81 3.87 -6.80 3.16
CA PRO A 81 2.42 -6.67 3.27
C PRO A 81 2.02 -5.21 3.45
N LYS A 82 0.91 -4.83 2.81
CA LYS A 82 0.32 -3.52 3.05
C LYS A 82 -0.38 -3.52 4.40
N MET A 83 -0.29 -2.39 5.10
CA MET A 83 -1.08 -2.15 6.30
C MET A 83 -2.58 -2.20 5.97
N ASP A 84 -3.37 -2.81 6.84
CA ASP A 84 -4.82 -2.72 6.73
C ASP A 84 -5.30 -1.28 6.94
N PRO A 85 -6.35 -0.86 6.23
CA PRO A 85 -6.89 0.48 6.39
C PRO A 85 -7.35 0.73 7.83
N VAL A 86 -6.92 1.84 8.43
CA VAL A 86 -7.30 2.25 9.80
C VAL A 86 -8.39 3.31 9.70
N PRO A 87 -9.64 3.01 10.08
CA PRO A 87 -10.71 4.00 10.13
C PRO A 87 -10.43 5.08 11.19
N MET A 88 -10.71 6.33 10.85
CA MET A 88 -10.57 7.48 11.73
C MET A 88 -11.90 8.25 11.81
N PRO A 89 -12.90 7.72 12.51
CA PRO A 89 -14.24 8.29 12.52
C PRO A 89 -14.30 9.71 13.06
N ASP A 90 -13.38 10.05 13.97
CA ASP A 90 -13.30 11.39 14.58
C ASP A 90 -12.56 12.41 13.70
N LEU A 91 -11.98 11.99 12.57
CA LEU A 91 -11.25 12.85 11.66
C LEU A 91 -12.10 13.14 10.41
N ALA A 92 -12.84 14.24 10.45
CA ALA A 92 -13.70 14.68 9.33
C ALA A 92 -12.87 15.06 8.10
N CYS A 93 -13.40 14.74 6.92
CA CYS A 93 -12.86 15.22 5.65
C CYS A 93 -13.01 16.74 5.53
N ARG A 94 -12.09 17.39 4.80
CA ARG A 94 -12.06 18.87 4.67
C ARG A 94 -12.99 19.40 3.59
N LYS A 95 -13.29 18.58 2.58
CA LYS A 95 -14.00 19.00 1.35
C LYS A 95 -15.31 18.25 1.12
N VAL A 96 -15.50 17.11 1.77
CA VAL A 96 -16.66 16.26 1.62
C VAL A 96 -17.21 15.86 2.98
N GLU A 97 -18.51 15.63 3.05
CA GLU A 97 -19.18 15.16 4.27
C GLU A 97 -18.91 13.65 4.46
N ASP A 98 -17.74 13.36 5.06
CA ASP A 98 -17.23 12.02 5.27
C ASP A 98 -16.11 12.05 6.34
N HIS A 99 -15.57 10.90 6.73
CA HIS A 99 -14.41 10.80 7.59
C HIS A 99 -13.23 10.15 6.85
N TYR A 100 -12.03 10.33 7.37
CA TYR A 100 -10.85 9.74 6.78
C TYR A 100 -10.61 8.29 7.21
N ILE A 101 -9.95 7.56 6.32
CA ILE A 101 -9.31 6.28 6.58
C ILE A 101 -7.83 6.42 6.25
N LEU A 102 -6.94 6.04 7.16
CA LEU A 102 -5.51 5.96 6.90
C LEU A 102 -5.21 4.71 6.07
N ARG A 103 -4.48 4.89 4.99
CA ARG A 103 -4.10 3.81 4.07
C ARG A 103 -2.59 3.84 3.80
N ASP A 104 -2.07 2.65 3.49
CA ASP A 104 -0.70 2.45 3.02
C ASP A 104 -0.72 2.26 1.50
N GLY A 105 -0.11 3.15 0.77
CA GLY A 105 -0.07 3.16 -0.68
C GLY A 105 1.34 3.15 -1.27
N ALA A 106 1.42 3.15 -2.60
CA ALA A 106 2.70 3.19 -3.31
C ALA A 106 3.54 4.45 -3.04
N ALA A 107 2.90 5.50 -2.55
CA ALA A 107 3.52 6.77 -2.15
C ALA A 107 3.49 6.97 -0.61
N GLY A 108 3.54 5.88 0.15
CA GLY A 108 3.54 5.92 1.61
C GLY A 108 2.14 6.06 2.23
N LEU A 109 2.10 6.49 3.49
CA LEU A 109 0.86 6.71 4.23
C LEU A 109 0.09 7.91 3.68
N PHE A 110 -1.22 7.74 3.54
CA PHE A 110 -2.13 8.82 3.13
C PHE A 110 -3.53 8.63 3.76
N LEU A 111 -4.22 9.74 3.93
CA LEU A 111 -5.62 9.77 4.31
C LEU A 111 -6.48 9.78 3.05
N ALA A 112 -7.51 8.98 3.03
CA ALA A 112 -8.53 8.95 1.99
C ALA A 112 -9.93 9.00 2.63
N ALA A 113 -10.88 9.65 1.96
CA ALA A 113 -12.28 9.62 2.37
C ALA A 113 -12.79 8.17 2.45
N SER A 114 -13.65 7.86 3.45
CA SER A 114 -14.11 6.48 3.70
C SER A 114 -14.90 5.90 2.53
N LYS A 115 -15.67 6.75 1.85
CA LYS A 115 -16.50 6.39 0.69
C LYS A 115 -15.75 6.46 -0.65
N TYR A 116 -14.42 6.36 -0.65
CA TYR A 116 -13.66 6.26 -1.90
C TYR A 116 -14.09 5.00 -2.71
N PRO A 117 -14.30 5.08 -4.04
CA PRO A 117 -13.98 6.18 -4.95
C PRO A 117 -15.07 7.24 -5.16
N LYS A 118 -16.23 7.13 -4.48
CA LYS A 118 -17.31 8.11 -4.58
C LYS A 118 -16.81 9.48 -4.12
N ASN A 119 -16.19 9.53 -2.96
CA ASN A 119 -15.50 10.71 -2.44
C ASN A 119 -13.99 10.53 -2.70
N ARG A 120 -13.40 11.44 -3.48
CA ARG A 120 -11.99 11.30 -3.91
C ARG A 120 -11.03 12.20 -3.14
N GLU A 121 -11.44 12.69 -1.98
CA GLU A 121 -10.56 13.49 -1.15
C GLU A 121 -9.44 12.64 -0.56
N THR A 122 -8.21 13.05 -0.82
CA THR A 122 -7.01 12.43 -0.26
C THR A 122 -6.00 13.49 0.15
N ARG A 123 -5.24 13.24 1.20
CA ARG A 123 -4.14 14.11 1.64
C ARG A 123 -3.08 13.35 2.43
N SER A 124 -1.96 13.99 2.66
CA SER A 124 -0.97 13.52 3.61
C SER A 124 -1.50 13.64 5.05
N PRO A 125 -1.22 12.67 5.93
CA PRO A 125 -1.61 12.76 7.33
C PRO A 125 -0.69 13.73 8.09
N GLN A 126 -1.26 14.50 9.00
CA GLN A 126 -0.49 15.19 10.04
C GLN A 126 -0.16 14.20 11.15
N LEU A 127 1.02 14.30 11.75
CA LEU A 127 1.45 13.37 12.78
C LEU A 127 0.52 13.43 14.02
N ALA A 128 0.11 14.61 14.41
CA ALA A 128 -0.80 14.82 15.53
C ALA A 128 -2.18 14.15 15.32
N GLU A 129 -2.68 14.13 14.06
CA GLU A 129 -3.98 13.54 13.74
C GLU A 129 -3.99 12.02 13.84
N ILE A 130 -2.87 11.36 13.52
CA ILE A 130 -2.78 9.89 13.56
C ILE A 130 -2.24 9.35 14.88
N LEU A 131 -1.71 10.21 15.74
CA LEU A 131 -1.15 9.83 17.04
C LEU A 131 -2.17 9.10 17.96
N PRO A 132 -3.44 9.49 18.05
CA PRO A 132 -4.44 8.75 18.83
C PRO A 132 -4.68 7.32 18.35
N TYR A 133 -4.38 7.02 17.07
CA TYR A 133 -4.59 5.73 16.43
C TYR A 133 -3.34 4.88 16.35
N LYS A 134 -2.24 5.27 17.02
CA LYS A 134 -0.91 4.62 16.92
C LYS A 134 -0.95 3.11 17.16
N ASP A 135 -1.80 2.63 18.07
CA ASP A 135 -1.89 1.22 18.43
C ASP A 135 -2.64 0.37 17.39
N GLN A 136 -3.39 1.01 16.48
CA GLN A 136 -4.08 0.38 15.36
C GLN A 136 -3.23 0.40 14.07
N ILE A 137 -2.18 1.21 14.04
CA ILE A 137 -1.28 1.37 12.90
C ILE A 137 -0.20 0.29 12.97
N ASP A 138 0.13 -0.31 11.82
CA ASP A 138 1.13 -1.36 11.72
C ASP A 138 2.45 -0.94 12.39
N LYS A 139 3.02 -1.83 13.19
CA LYS A 139 4.25 -1.62 13.96
C LYS A 139 5.44 -1.16 13.11
N LYS A 140 5.46 -1.47 11.81
CA LYS A 140 6.48 -0.98 10.88
C LYS A 140 6.54 0.56 10.80
N TYR A 141 5.47 1.24 11.21
CA TYR A 141 5.37 2.71 11.25
C TYR A 141 5.63 3.31 12.63
N ASN A 142 5.94 2.52 13.65
CA ASN A 142 6.17 3.02 15.01
C ASN A 142 7.28 4.07 15.09
N PHE A 143 8.23 4.05 14.16
CA PHE A 143 9.28 5.06 14.11
C PHE A 143 8.74 6.47 13.82
N ILE A 144 7.60 6.59 13.13
CA ILE A 144 6.97 7.88 12.80
C ILE A 144 6.52 8.59 14.08
N PHE A 145 5.97 7.86 15.03
CA PHE A 145 5.47 8.40 16.30
C PHE A 145 6.57 8.87 17.26
N LYS A 146 7.85 8.65 16.92
CA LYS A 146 9.00 9.20 17.66
C LYS A 146 9.39 10.59 17.16
N GLY A 147 8.74 11.10 16.12
CA GLY A 147 8.99 12.44 15.58
C GLY A 147 8.23 13.52 16.32
N PRO A 148 8.62 14.78 16.11
CA PRO A 148 7.90 15.92 16.65
C PRO A 148 6.56 16.11 15.93
N THR A 149 5.54 16.58 16.63
CA THR A 149 4.24 16.93 16.06
C THR A 149 4.19 18.36 15.52
N LYS A 150 5.17 19.18 15.91
CA LYS A 150 5.36 20.56 15.45
C LYS A 150 6.78 20.74 14.95
N ASP A 151 6.95 21.62 13.95
CA ASP A 151 8.25 22.08 13.52
C ASP A 151 8.82 23.17 14.45
N PRO A 152 10.03 23.66 14.26
CA PRO A 152 10.62 24.74 15.08
C PRO A 152 9.81 26.04 15.08
N ASP A 153 9.03 26.29 14.03
CA ASP A 153 8.20 27.49 13.88
C ASP A 153 6.76 27.28 14.43
N GLY A 154 6.46 26.08 14.98
CA GLY A 154 5.16 25.74 15.56
C GLY A 154 4.11 25.23 14.56
N ASN A 155 4.47 24.99 13.30
CA ASN A 155 3.56 24.46 12.30
C ASN A 155 3.35 22.95 12.46
N ASP A 156 2.18 22.46 12.00
CA ASP A 156 1.86 21.03 12.07
C ASP A 156 2.75 20.19 11.16
N VAL A 157 3.30 19.12 11.73
CA VAL A 157 4.15 18.20 11.00
C VAL A 157 3.32 17.22 10.18
N VAL A 158 3.66 17.11 8.91
CA VAL A 158 3.02 16.26 7.90
C VAL A 158 3.96 15.11 7.53
N ILE A 159 3.40 13.92 7.39
CA ILE A 159 4.13 12.72 6.98
C ILE A 159 4.08 12.62 5.46
N ARG A 160 5.26 12.53 4.83
CA ARG A 160 5.39 12.35 3.39
C ARG A 160 6.31 11.19 3.05
N PHE A 161 6.30 10.79 1.79
CA PHE A 161 7.14 9.72 1.27
C PHE A 161 7.95 10.20 0.07
N SER A 162 9.26 10.02 0.15
CA SER A 162 10.18 10.31 -0.94
C SER A 162 10.22 9.15 -1.92
N ARG A 163 9.78 9.36 -3.16
CA ARG A 163 9.88 8.34 -4.22
C ARG A 163 11.32 8.07 -4.64
N LYS A 164 12.21 9.04 -4.43
CA LYS A 164 13.64 8.92 -4.78
C LYS A 164 14.37 8.03 -3.78
N THR A 165 14.27 8.32 -2.49
CA THR A 165 14.97 7.58 -1.42
C THR A 165 14.17 6.38 -0.90
N LYS A 166 12.86 6.27 -1.25
CA LYS A 166 11.93 5.24 -0.74
C LYS A 166 11.75 5.27 0.78
N GLU A 167 11.86 6.45 1.37
CA GLU A 167 11.76 6.67 2.81
C GLU A 167 10.59 7.60 3.15
N HIS A 168 10.00 7.40 4.31
CA HIS A 168 9.11 8.41 4.90
C HIS A 168 9.95 9.52 5.53
N TYR A 169 9.48 10.73 5.38
CA TYR A 169 10.08 11.90 6.00
C TYR A 169 9.01 12.79 6.61
N LEU A 170 9.40 13.59 7.59
CA LEU A 170 8.56 14.60 8.22
C LEU A 170 8.89 15.96 7.62
N THR A 171 7.86 16.75 7.41
CA THR A 171 7.94 18.15 6.95
C THR A 171 6.75 18.90 7.49
N SER A 172 6.69 20.22 7.31
CA SER A 172 5.52 21.03 7.63
C SER A 172 4.93 21.68 6.38
N GLU A 173 3.72 22.16 6.51
CA GLU A 173 3.00 22.89 5.45
C GLU A 173 2.45 24.20 6.01
N VAL A 174 2.71 25.30 5.30
CA VAL A 174 2.16 26.63 5.56
C VAL A 174 1.41 27.07 4.31
N ASP A 175 0.15 27.45 4.47
CA ASP A 175 -0.75 27.87 3.36
C ASP A 175 -0.79 26.84 2.20
N GLY A 176 -0.78 25.56 2.53
CA GLY A 176 -0.82 24.47 1.55
C GLY A 176 0.49 24.23 0.80
N LYS A 177 1.56 24.91 1.15
CA LYS A 177 2.90 24.71 0.59
C LYS A 177 3.81 24.04 1.60
N THR A 178 4.58 23.05 1.12
CA THR A 178 5.60 22.36 1.92
C THR A 178 6.75 23.32 2.22
N THR A 179 7.16 23.37 3.49
CA THR A 179 8.34 24.15 3.92
C THR A 179 9.64 23.49 3.48
N SER A 180 10.76 24.15 3.68
CA SER A 180 12.12 23.58 3.48
C SER A 180 12.52 22.63 4.60
N TRP A 181 11.90 22.75 5.79
CA TRP A 181 12.22 21.91 6.94
C TRP A 181 11.85 20.45 6.68
N ARG A 182 12.83 19.52 6.88
CA ARG A 182 12.67 18.09 6.65
C ARG A 182 13.45 17.29 7.65
N LEU A 183 12.81 16.22 8.19
CA LEU A 183 13.47 15.23 9.02
C LEU A 183 13.38 13.86 8.35
N TYR A 184 14.49 13.15 8.35
CA TYR A 184 14.58 11.75 7.95
C TYR A 184 14.93 10.86 9.13
N TYR A 185 14.31 9.66 9.18
CA TYR A 185 14.60 8.71 10.26
C TYR A 185 15.80 7.86 9.89
N ARG A 186 16.93 8.16 10.51
CA ARG A 186 18.20 7.46 10.26
C ARG A 186 18.88 7.13 11.59
N LYS A 187 19.52 5.94 11.68
CA LYS A 187 20.20 5.47 12.89
C LYS A 187 19.31 5.56 14.15
N ALA A 188 18.04 5.15 14.01
CA ALA A 188 17.03 5.16 15.06
C ALA A 188 16.66 6.55 15.63
N LYS A 189 16.98 7.64 14.93
CA LYS A 189 16.66 9.02 15.30
C LYS A 189 16.16 9.83 14.11
N TRP A 190 15.31 10.82 14.37
CA TRP A 190 14.93 11.83 13.40
C TRP A 190 16.04 12.87 13.29
N GLN A 191 16.49 13.18 12.07
CA GLN A 191 17.60 14.09 11.79
C GLN A 191 17.21 14.99 10.62
N GLU A 192 17.63 16.25 10.66
CA GLU A 192 17.48 17.17 9.54
C GLU A 192 18.28 16.68 8.33
N GLU A 193 17.78 17.02 7.15
CA GLU A 193 18.52 16.82 5.90
C GLU A 193 19.69 17.81 5.88
N ALA A 194 20.90 17.26 5.86
CA ALA A 194 22.13 18.05 5.73
C ALA A 194 22.31 18.56 4.29
#